data_a10751f7bc1d1ede806c11ca8e17a40e
#
_entry.id   a10751f7bc1d1ede806c11ca8e17a40e
#
_cell.length_a   1.000
_cell.length_b   1.000
_cell.length_c   1.000
_cell.angle_alpha   90.00
_cell.angle_beta   90.00
_cell.angle_gamma   90.00
#
_symmetry.space_group_name_H-M   'P 1'
#
loop_
_entity.id
_entity.type
_entity.pdbx_description
1 polymer ?
#
loop_
_entity_poly.entity_id
_entity_poly.type
_entity_poly.pdbx_seq_one_letter_code
_entity_poly.pdbx_strand_id
1 'polypeptide(L)'
;MTKKEERQQFLEEMADVKPIRKPNRADVDRGQQITPGHLERRRAAVLEATPDRNPLTGSSEVEWLGPRDEVSFRRDGIQHGVFKKLRLGQYELEARLDLHRMTVEEARQEVFNFVRECMRLGVRSALITHGKGERNPDRIAIIKSYVAKWLPELPDVMAFHSARPHHGGTGAVYVMLRKNQQAREQTREQLGGH
;
A
#
# COMPACT_ATOMS: atom_id res chain seq x y z
N MET A 1 -55.52 33.20 -7.74
CA MET A 1 -54.89 33.15 -9.07
C MET A 1 -54.84 31.71 -9.52
N THR A 2 -55.38 31.44 -10.68
CA THR A 2 -55.39 30.08 -11.23
C THR A 2 -54.08 29.85 -12.01
N LYS A 3 -53.61 28.61 -12.06
CA LYS A 3 -52.41 28.21 -12.82
C LYS A 3 -52.40 28.67 -14.29
N LYS A 4 -53.54 28.99 -14.82
CA LYS A 4 -53.72 29.55 -16.18
C LYS A 4 -53.35 31.03 -16.25
N GLU A 5 -53.71 31.80 -15.25
CA GLU A 5 -53.41 33.25 -15.15
C GLU A 5 -51.90 33.51 -14.96
N GLU A 6 -51.24 32.73 -14.11
CA GLU A 6 -49.79 32.80 -13.93
C GLU A 6 -49.00 32.46 -15.21
N ARG A 7 -49.52 31.50 -15.98
CA ARG A 7 -48.88 31.13 -17.25
C ARG A 7 -49.08 32.20 -18.35
N GLN A 8 -50.18 32.90 -18.29
CA GLN A 8 -50.51 33.98 -19.24
C GLN A 8 -49.67 35.23 -18.93
N GLN A 9 -49.55 35.60 -17.67
CA GLN A 9 -48.63 36.66 -17.22
C GLN A 9 -47.17 36.38 -17.58
N PHE A 10 -46.69 35.18 -17.38
CA PHE A 10 -45.33 34.78 -17.78
C PHE A 10 -45.10 34.89 -19.29
N LEU A 11 -46.09 34.53 -20.11
CA LEU A 11 -45.98 34.64 -21.57
C LEU A 11 -45.99 36.08 -22.06
N GLU A 12 -46.73 37.00 -21.37
CA GLU A 12 -46.73 38.43 -21.66
C GLU A 12 -45.39 39.09 -21.27
N GLU A 13 -44.81 38.76 -20.11
CA GLU A 13 -43.52 39.26 -19.68
C GLU A 13 -42.37 38.75 -20.54
N MET A 14 -42.50 37.61 -21.19
CA MET A 14 -41.50 37.01 -22.06
C MET A 14 -41.71 37.34 -23.54
N ALA A 15 -42.64 38.22 -23.89
CA ALA A 15 -43.02 38.52 -25.30
C ALA A 15 -41.89 39.18 -26.11
N ASP A 16 -40.96 39.86 -25.47
CA ASP A 16 -39.80 40.52 -26.08
C ASP A 16 -38.53 39.61 -26.13
N VAL A 17 -38.56 38.44 -25.50
CA VAL A 17 -37.47 37.50 -25.51
C VAL A 17 -37.38 36.74 -26.83
N LYS A 18 -36.37 37.04 -27.64
CA LYS A 18 -36.11 36.28 -28.87
C LYS A 18 -35.55 34.90 -28.51
N PRO A 19 -36.17 33.80 -28.90
CA PRO A 19 -35.63 32.47 -28.64
C PRO A 19 -34.26 32.32 -29.31
N ILE A 20 -33.29 31.82 -28.53
CA ILE A 20 -31.95 31.52 -29.03
C ILE A 20 -32.10 30.51 -30.19
N ARG A 21 -31.66 30.89 -31.39
CA ARG A 21 -31.63 29.96 -32.52
C ARG A 21 -30.75 28.79 -32.13
N LYS A 22 -31.32 27.59 -32.06
CA LYS A 22 -30.55 26.35 -31.87
C LYS A 22 -29.48 26.31 -32.96
N PRO A 23 -28.18 26.27 -32.59
CA PRO A 23 -27.14 26.10 -33.57
C PRO A 23 -27.41 24.78 -34.31
N ASN A 24 -27.22 24.79 -35.64
CA ASN A 24 -27.35 23.60 -36.48
C ASN A 24 -26.16 22.63 -36.19
N ARG A 25 -26.10 22.13 -34.95
CA ARG A 25 -25.15 21.10 -34.53
C ARG A 25 -25.85 19.78 -34.77
N ALA A 26 -25.18 18.92 -35.54
CA ALA A 26 -25.57 17.52 -35.63
C ALA A 26 -25.75 16.97 -34.21
N ASP A 27 -26.92 16.43 -33.92
CA ASP A 27 -27.20 15.72 -32.68
C ASP A 27 -26.39 14.41 -32.75
N VAL A 28 -25.14 14.49 -32.35
CA VAL A 28 -24.29 13.29 -32.22
C VAL A 28 -24.82 12.60 -30.97
N ASP A 29 -25.67 11.63 -31.19
CA ASP A 29 -26.05 10.67 -30.16
C ASP A 29 -24.79 9.99 -29.68
N ARG A 30 -24.22 10.56 -28.62
CA ARG A 30 -23.10 9.98 -27.87
C ARG A 30 -23.68 8.86 -26.99
N GLY A 31 -24.25 7.86 -27.64
CA GLY A 31 -24.42 6.57 -27.03
C GLY A 31 -23.04 6.15 -26.53
N GLN A 32 -22.77 6.38 -25.25
CA GLN A 32 -21.54 5.94 -24.61
C GLN A 32 -21.53 4.42 -24.67
N GLN A 33 -21.01 3.88 -25.76
CA GLN A 33 -20.62 2.48 -25.76
C GLN A 33 -19.54 2.34 -24.67
N ILE A 34 -19.96 1.71 -23.58
CA ILE A 34 -19.06 1.40 -22.46
C ILE A 34 -18.05 0.38 -22.99
N THR A 35 -16.95 0.88 -23.51
CA THR A 35 -15.84 0.01 -23.93
C THR A 35 -15.13 -0.56 -22.70
N PRO A 36 -14.50 -1.74 -22.80
CA PRO A 36 -13.73 -2.32 -21.68
C PRO A 36 -12.73 -1.31 -21.08
N GLY A 37 -12.08 -0.49 -21.89
CA GLY A 37 -11.19 0.57 -21.41
C GLY A 37 -11.88 1.70 -20.64
N HIS A 38 -13.17 1.95 -20.86
CA HIS A 38 -13.97 2.87 -20.03
C HIS A 38 -14.26 2.28 -18.65
N LEU A 39 -14.52 0.97 -18.58
CA LEU A 39 -14.73 0.27 -17.32
C LEU A 39 -13.44 0.22 -16.48
N GLU A 40 -12.30 -0.01 -17.12
CA GLU A 40 -11.00 0.00 -16.44
C GLU A 40 -10.65 1.39 -15.91
N ARG A 41 -10.81 2.46 -16.72
CA ARG A 41 -10.60 3.85 -16.25
C ARG A 41 -11.56 4.22 -15.13
N ARG A 42 -12.80 3.78 -15.19
CA ARG A 42 -13.79 4.00 -14.11
C ARG A 42 -13.40 3.24 -12.83
N ARG A 43 -12.92 2.00 -12.96
CA ARG A 43 -12.40 1.22 -11.81
C ARG A 43 -11.16 1.88 -11.22
N ALA A 44 -10.23 2.32 -12.05
CA ALA A 44 -9.04 3.05 -11.60
C ALA A 44 -9.41 4.35 -10.88
N ALA A 45 -10.32 5.16 -11.42
CA ALA A 45 -10.79 6.39 -10.78
C ALA A 45 -11.54 6.15 -9.47
N VAL A 46 -12.27 5.04 -9.33
CA VAL A 46 -12.93 4.66 -8.07
C VAL A 46 -11.90 4.19 -7.04
N LEU A 47 -10.86 3.48 -7.48
CA LEU A 47 -9.74 3.07 -6.61
C LEU A 47 -8.94 4.28 -6.13
N GLU A 48 -8.71 5.27 -6.99
CA GLU A 48 -8.07 6.56 -6.62
C GLU A 48 -8.96 7.41 -5.68
N ALA A 49 -10.27 7.31 -5.80
CA ALA A 49 -11.22 8.03 -4.94
C ALA A 49 -11.41 7.39 -3.55
N THR A 50 -10.97 6.15 -3.34
CA THR A 50 -10.96 5.54 -2.01
C THR A 50 -9.76 6.12 -1.25
N PRO A 51 -9.97 6.77 -0.08
CA PRO A 51 -8.85 7.30 0.68
C PRO A 51 -7.84 6.16 0.93
N ASP A 52 -6.63 6.34 0.46
CA ASP A 52 -5.56 5.37 0.67
C ASP A 52 -5.29 5.25 2.17
N ARG A 53 -5.76 4.15 2.76
CA ARG A 53 -5.55 3.86 4.19
C ARG A 53 -4.13 3.38 4.49
N ASN A 54 -3.30 3.29 3.47
CA ASN A 54 -1.92 2.86 3.60
C ASN A 54 -1.06 4.01 4.15
N PRO A 55 -0.56 3.94 5.39
CA PRO A 55 0.22 5.01 6.00
C PRO A 55 1.63 5.12 5.43
N LEU A 56 2.06 4.15 4.61
CA LEU A 56 3.41 4.12 4.07
C LEU A 56 3.65 5.29 3.11
N THR A 57 4.74 5.98 3.30
CA THR A 57 5.09 7.19 2.55
C THR A 57 5.38 6.85 1.08
N GLY A 58 4.68 7.50 0.14
CA GLY A 58 4.84 7.25 -1.29
C GLY A 58 6.21 7.68 -1.83
N SER A 59 6.35 8.94 -2.22
CA SER A 59 7.50 9.43 -3.02
C SER A 59 8.48 10.35 -2.28
N SER A 60 8.29 10.61 -0.98
CA SER A 60 9.16 11.52 -0.23
C SER A 60 10.49 10.86 0.12
N GLU A 61 11.51 11.66 0.22
CA GLU A 61 12.91 11.39 0.61
C GLU A 61 13.24 9.96 1.03
N VAL A 62 13.79 9.20 0.08
CA VAL A 62 14.28 7.83 0.31
C VAL A 62 15.79 7.86 0.34
N GLU A 63 16.39 7.31 1.36
CA GLU A 63 17.82 7.02 1.39
C GLU A 63 18.13 5.87 0.43
N TRP A 64 18.89 6.17 -0.63
CA TRP A 64 19.21 5.18 -1.66
C TRP A 64 20.29 4.24 -1.20
N LEU A 65 19.96 2.96 -1.19
CA LEU A 65 20.84 1.87 -0.79
C LEU A 65 21.46 1.20 -2.02
N GLY A 66 22.70 0.71 -1.84
CA GLY A 66 23.35 -0.14 -2.81
C GLY A 66 22.83 -1.59 -2.78
N PRO A 67 23.09 -2.38 -3.83
CA PRO A 67 22.65 -3.77 -3.92
C PRO A 67 23.18 -4.66 -2.80
N ARG A 68 24.40 -4.37 -2.33
CA ARG A 68 25.11 -5.15 -1.32
C ARG A 68 24.98 -4.62 0.09
N ASP A 69 24.38 -3.44 0.28
CA ASP A 69 24.21 -2.87 1.61
C ASP A 69 23.31 -3.75 2.46
N GLU A 70 23.71 -3.98 3.70
CA GLU A 70 22.85 -4.63 4.67
C GLU A 70 21.88 -3.61 5.27
N VAL A 71 20.64 -4.01 5.44
CA VAL A 71 19.62 -3.21 6.11
C VAL A 71 19.32 -3.80 7.48
N SER A 72 19.13 -2.93 8.45
CA SER A 72 18.92 -3.33 9.84
C SER A 72 18.12 -2.29 10.59
N PHE A 73 17.14 -2.74 11.36
CA PHE A 73 16.33 -1.89 12.22
C PHE A 73 15.90 -2.67 13.45
N ARG A 74 15.84 -2.00 14.59
CA ARG A 74 15.37 -2.56 15.85
C ARG A 74 14.68 -1.47 16.65
N ARG A 75 13.42 -1.70 17.04
CA ARG A 75 12.73 -0.82 17.99
C ARG A 75 13.31 -0.96 19.40
N ASP A 76 13.18 0.12 20.14
CA ASP A 76 13.50 0.12 21.55
C ASP A 76 12.69 -0.95 22.30
N GLY A 77 13.31 -1.56 23.30
CA GLY A 77 12.70 -2.66 24.06
C GLY A 77 12.89 -4.06 23.48
N ILE A 78 13.41 -4.20 22.24
CA ILE A 78 13.79 -5.51 21.70
C ILE A 78 15.13 -5.96 22.32
N GLN A 79 15.09 -7.09 23.01
CA GLN A 79 16.27 -7.67 23.64
C GLN A 79 17.34 -8.02 22.60
N HIS A 80 18.62 -7.81 22.94
CA HIS A 80 19.76 -8.09 22.06
C HIS A 80 19.77 -9.55 21.57
N GLY A 81 19.47 -10.51 22.44
CA GLY A 81 19.40 -11.93 22.08
C GLY A 81 18.33 -12.26 21.05
N VAL A 82 17.17 -11.60 21.14
CA VAL A 82 16.07 -11.73 20.15
C VAL A 82 16.52 -11.21 18.80
N PHE A 83 17.10 -10.02 18.75
CA PHE A 83 17.62 -9.44 17.52
C PHE A 83 18.77 -10.26 16.92
N LYS A 84 19.69 -10.78 17.75
CA LYS A 84 20.76 -11.68 17.30
C LYS A 84 20.19 -12.93 16.61
N LYS A 85 19.16 -13.56 17.19
CA LYS A 85 18.49 -14.73 16.58
C LYS A 85 17.85 -14.38 15.24
N LEU A 86 17.19 -13.20 15.13
CA LEU A 86 16.62 -12.72 13.88
C LEU A 86 17.70 -12.58 12.80
N ARG A 87 18.79 -11.88 13.09
CA ARG A 87 19.92 -11.70 12.18
C ARG A 87 20.52 -13.02 11.70
N LEU A 88 20.56 -14.01 12.56
CA LEU A 88 21.09 -15.35 12.25
C LEU A 88 20.07 -16.23 11.51
N GLY A 89 18.84 -15.77 11.29
CA GLY A 89 17.78 -16.54 10.63
C GLY A 89 17.33 -17.76 11.45
N GLN A 90 17.42 -17.67 12.79
CA GLN A 90 17.07 -18.77 13.71
C GLN A 90 15.60 -18.85 14.08
N TYR A 91 14.78 -17.94 13.56
CA TYR A 91 13.33 -18.05 13.70
C TYR A 91 12.76 -18.80 12.51
N GLU A 92 11.73 -19.61 12.79
CA GLU A 92 10.94 -20.23 11.73
C GLU A 92 10.26 -19.16 10.89
N LEU A 93 10.29 -19.30 9.58
CA LEU A 93 9.68 -18.37 8.64
C LEU A 93 8.22 -18.79 8.40
N GLU A 94 7.31 -18.14 9.11
CA GLU A 94 5.88 -18.42 9.07
C GLU A 94 5.18 -17.84 7.84
N ALA A 95 5.72 -16.75 7.27
CA ALA A 95 5.19 -16.11 6.09
C ALA A 95 6.29 -15.60 5.14
N ARG A 96 5.97 -15.47 3.87
CA ARG A 96 6.89 -14.96 2.84
C ARG A 96 6.15 -14.03 1.90
N LEU A 97 6.80 -12.93 1.51
CA LEU A 97 6.36 -11.98 0.50
C LEU A 97 7.45 -11.83 -0.56
N ASP A 98 7.06 -11.89 -1.82
CA ASP A 98 7.96 -11.65 -2.94
C ASP A 98 7.54 -10.39 -3.69
N LEU A 99 8.45 -9.41 -3.74
CA LEU A 99 8.26 -8.11 -4.39
C LEU A 99 9.03 -8.00 -5.72
N HIS A 100 9.53 -9.13 -6.25
CA HIS A 100 10.25 -9.10 -7.51
C HIS A 100 9.39 -8.57 -8.65
N ARG A 101 9.98 -7.68 -9.46
CA ARG A 101 9.34 -7.10 -10.65
C ARG A 101 8.11 -6.24 -10.38
N MET A 102 7.83 -5.91 -9.14
CA MET A 102 6.76 -4.98 -8.78
C MET A 102 7.22 -3.53 -8.97
N THR A 103 6.28 -2.67 -9.30
CA THR A 103 6.46 -1.22 -9.21
C THR A 103 6.53 -0.80 -7.74
N VAL A 104 7.01 0.41 -7.48
CA VAL A 104 7.08 0.95 -6.11
C VAL A 104 5.69 1.00 -5.47
N GLU A 105 4.67 1.40 -6.24
CA GLU A 105 3.31 1.52 -5.73
C GLU A 105 2.69 0.15 -5.42
N GLU A 106 2.86 -0.84 -6.30
CA GLU A 106 2.44 -2.21 -6.04
C GLU A 106 3.13 -2.77 -4.80
N ALA A 107 4.45 -2.62 -4.70
CA ALA A 107 5.21 -3.07 -3.54
C ALA A 107 4.76 -2.39 -2.24
N ARG A 108 4.43 -1.10 -2.27
CA ARG A 108 3.90 -0.34 -1.15
C ARG A 108 2.59 -0.94 -0.62
N GLN A 109 1.66 -1.23 -1.52
CA GLN A 109 0.39 -1.85 -1.18
C GLN A 109 0.57 -3.29 -0.66
N GLU A 110 1.42 -4.07 -1.32
CA GLU A 110 1.69 -5.46 -0.92
C GLU A 110 2.35 -5.56 0.45
N VAL A 111 3.34 -4.72 0.75
CA VAL A 111 3.99 -4.68 2.08
C VAL A 111 2.98 -4.34 3.18
N PHE A 112 2.15 -3.34 2.95
CA PHE A 112 1.12 -2.95 3.92
C PHE A 112 0.10 -4.07 4.16
N ASN A 113 -0.45 -4.63 3.09
CA ASN A 113 -1.43 -5.71 3.18
C ASN A 113 -0.83 -6.96 3.83
N PHE A 114 0.39 -7.32 3.47
CA PHE A 114 1.12 -8.46 4.02
C PHE A 114 1.31 -8.33 5.54
N VAL A 115 1.79 -7.18 6.02
CA VAL A 115 1.99 -6.98 7.47
C VAL A 115 0.66 -7.03 8.21
N ARG A 116 -0.42 -6.44 7.67
CA ARG A 116 -1.76 -6.53 8.26
C ARG A 116 -2.26 -7.97 8.35
N GLU A 117 -2.10 -8.74 7.28
CA GLU A 117 -2.50 -10.15 7.25
C GLU A 117 -1.67 -10.99 8.22
N CYS A 118 -0.36 -10.78 8.27
CA CYS A 118 0.51 -11.41 9.26
C CYS A 118 0.04 -11.13 10.69
N MET A 119 -0.34 -9.87 10.99
CA MET A 119 -0.86 -9.50 12.31
C MET A 119 -2.19 -10.17 12.60
N ARG A 120 -3.09 -10.27 11.61
CA ARG A 120 -4.37 -10.97 11.74
C ARG A 120 -4.19 -12.46 12.05
N LEU A 121 -3.24 -13.11 11.39
CA LEU A 121 -2.94 -14.53 11.54
C LEU A 121 -2.01 -14.86 12.73
N GLY A 122 -1.49 -13.84 13.42
CA GLY A 122 -0.58 -14.03 14.55
C GLY A 122 0.86 -14.39 14.15
N VAL A 123 1.22 -14.22 12.89
CA VAL A 123 2.58 -14.46 12.37
C VAL A 123 3.60 -13.56 13.07
N ARG A 124 4.72 -14.14 13.49
CA ARG A 124 5.78 -13.46 14.24
C ARG A 124 7.02 -13.20 13.42
N SER A 125 7.33 -14.09 12.51
CA SER A 125 8.55 -14.06 11.72
C SER A 125 8.23 -14.25 10.25
N ALA A 126 8.65 -13.31 9.43
CA ALA A 126 8.40 -13.31 8.01
C ALA A 126 9.67 -13.01 7.20
N LEU A 127 9.66 -13.39 5.92
CA LEU A 127 10.68 -13.05 4.94
C LEU A 127 10.06 -12.18 3.85
N ILE A 128 10.65 -11.02 3.58
CA ILE A 128 10.31 -10.19 2.44
C ILE A 128 11.47 -10.19 1.45
N THR A 129 11.21 -10.64 0.22
CA THR A 129 12.19 -10.69 -0.86
C THR A 129 11.95 -9.53 -1.82
N HIS A 130 12.85 -8.54 -1.83
CA HIS A 130 12.75 -7.34 -2.67
C HIS A 130 13.73 -7.33 -3.84
N GLY A 131 14.63 -8.29 -3.88
CA GLY A 131 15.71 -8.37 -4.87
C GLY A 131 16.85 -7.38 -4.60
N LYS A 132 17.98 -7.59 -5.26
CA LYS A 132 19.14 -6.71 -5.14
C LYS A 132 19.09 -5.50 -6.05
N GLY A 133 18.28 -5.54 -7.11
CA GLY A 133 18.13 -4.46 -8.07
C GLY A 133 19.32 -4.23 -9.00
N GLU A 134 20.20 -5.22 -9.15
CA GLU A 134 21.44 -5.11 -9.96
C GLU A 134 21.20 -4.94 -11.47
N ARG A 135 19.96 -5.22 -11.94
CA ARG A 135 19.64 -5.20 -13.38
C ARG A 135 19.29 -3.81 -13.94
N ASN A 136 19.09 -2.82 -13.09
CA ASN A 136 18.77 -1.46 -13.53
C ASN A 136 19.91 -0.52 -13.18
N PRO A 137 20.75 -0.12 -14.16
CA PRO A 137 21.93 0.71 -13.91
C PRO A 137 21.60 2.11 -13.40
N ASP A 138 20.43 2.66 -13.78
CA ASP A 138 20.04 4.04 -13.46
C ASP A 138 19.36 4.16 -12.09
N ARG A 139 18.82 3.06 -11.56
CA ARG A 139 18.09 3.03 -10.30
C ARG A 139 18.30 1.71 -9.58
N ILE A 140 19.44 1.58 -8.96
CA ILE A 140 19.88 0.38 -8.25
C ILE A 140 19.09 0.25 -6.94
N ALA A 141 18.62 -0.98 -6.64
CA ALA A 141 18.00 -1.36 -5.35
C ALA A 141 16.78 -0.51 -4.90
N ILE A 142 15.95 -0.03 -5.84
CA ILE A 142 14.79 0.84 -5.56
C ILE A 142 13.86 0.21 -4.50
N ILE A 143 13.33 -0.98 -4.76
CA ILE A 143 12.37 -1.64 -3.87
C ILE A 143 13.00 -1.90 -2.49
N LYS A 144 14.28 -2.28 -2.44
CA LYS A 144 15.04 -2.44 -1.20
C LYS A 144 15.05 -1.15 -0.38
N SER A 145 15.36 -0.01 -1.00
CA SER A 145 15.43 1.29 -0.34
C SER A 145 14.06 1.69 0.23
N TYR A 146 13.00 1.48 -0.54
CA TYR A 146 11.64 1.72 -0.08
C TYR A 146 11.21 0.77 1.05
N VAL A 147 11.52 -0.52 0.96
CA VAL A 147 11.22 -1.50 2.03
C VAL A 147 11.93 -1.12 3.33
N ALA A 148 13.20 -0.72 3.25
CA ALA A 148 13.96 -0.26 4.41
C ALA A 148 13.34 0.97 5.07
N LYS A 149 12.72 1.86 4.29
CA LYS A 149 11.99 3.03 4.77
C LYS A 149 10.62 2.67 5.34
N TRP A 150 9.83 1.86 4.64
CA TRP A 150 8.45 1.57 5.02
C TRP A 150 8.32 0.71 6.27
N LEU A 151 9.19 -0.28 6.44
CA LEU A 151 9.08 -1.20 7.57
C LEU A 151 9.12 -0.49 8.94
N PRO A 152 9.98 0.53 9.20
CA PRO A 152 9.93 1.31 10.44
C PRO A 152 8.65 2.13 10.62
N GLU A 153 8.00 2.55 9.52
CA GLU A 153 6.75 3.32 9.56
C GLU A 153 5.58 2.48 10.11
N LEU A 154 5.65 1.15 9.97
CA LEU A 154 4.63 0.23 10.47
C LEU A 154 4.83 -0.07 11.96
N PRO A 155 3.90 0.30 12.84
CA PRO A 155 4.06 0.12 14.30
C PRO A 155 4.12 -1.34 14.73
N ASP A 156 3.65 -2.26 13.89
CA ASP A 156 3.66 -3.70 14.15
C ASP A 156 4.99 -4.37 13.81
N VAL A 157 5.87 -3.68 13.05
CA VAL A 157 7.23 -4.14 12.77
C VAL A 157 8.13 -3.81 13.95
N MET A 158 8.68 -4.81 14.59
CA MET A 158 9.51 -4.68 15.77
C MET A 158 11.01 -4.63 15.44
N ALA A 159 11.43 -5.41 14.46
CA ALA A 159 12.79 -5.45 13.97
C ALA A 159 12.84 -6.05 12.57
N PHE A 160 13.86 -5.69 11.80
CA PHE A 160 14.24 -6.41 10.58
C PHE A 160 15.75 -6.39 10.37
N HIS A 161 16.21 -7.33 9.57
CA HIS A 161 17.63 -7.45 9.19
C HIS A 161 17.74 -8.15 7.84
N SER A 162 18.73 -7.78 7.03
CA SER A 162 19.07 -8.51 5.80
C SER A 162 19.18 -10.01 6.06
N ALA A 163 18.63 -10.79 5.15
CA ALA A 163 18.58 -12.24 5.30
C ALA A 163 19.97 -12.89 5.14
N ARG A 164 20.08 -14.14 5.52
CA ARG A 164 21.27 -14.96 5.27
C ARG A 164 21.35 -15.34 3.78
N PRO A 165 22.54 -15.65 3.25
CA PRO A 165 22.73 -15.96 1.83
C PRO A 165 21.76 -17.01 1.28
N HIS A 166 21.44 -18.06 2.05
CA HIS A 166 20.52 -19.12 1.66
C HIS A 166 19.03 -18.67 1.62
N HIS A 167 18.71 -17.50 2.17
CA HIS A 167 17.39 -16.87 2.11
C HIS A 167 17.39 -15.58 1.27
N GLY A 168 18.36 -15.42 0.35
CA GLY A 168 18.42 -14.28 -0.58
C GLY A 168 19.45 -13.20 -0.23
N GLY A 169 20.11 -13.29 0.92
CA GLY A 169 21.15 -12.33 1.33
C GLY A 169 20.63 -10.90 1.42
N THR A 170 21.38 -9.96 0.86
CA THR A 170 21.02 -8.53 0.81
C THR A 170 19.84 -8.21 -0.13
N GLY A 171 19.31 -9.21 -0.83
CA GLY A 171 18.08 -9.11 -1.64
C GLY A 171 16.79 -9.46 -0.88
N ALA A 172 16.89 -9.81 0.40
CA ALA A 172 15.76 -10.14 1.25
C ALA A 172 15.97 -9.68 2.69
N VAL A 173 14.89 -9.55 3.45
CA VAL A 173 14.92 -9.16 4.87
C VAL A 173 14.07 -10.11 5.70
N TYR A 174 14.60 -10.50 6.87
CA TYR A 174 13.80 -11.08 7.94
C TYR A 174 13.06 -9.97 8.66
N VAL A 175 11.79 -10.16 8.90
CA VAL A 175 10.94 -9.20 9.61
C VAL A 175 10.36 -9.86 10.84
N MET A 176 10.51 -9.21 11.99
CA MET A 176 9.90 -9.61 13.24
C MET A 176 8.70 -8.69 13.53
N LEU A 177 7.54 -9.29 13.73
CA LEU A 177 6.31 -8.60 14.03
C LEU A 177 5.96 -8.66 15.52
N ARG A 178 5.16 -7.71 15.96
CA ARG A 178 4.63 -7.65 17.32
C ARG A 178 3.73 -8.86 17.59
N LYS A 179 3.76 -9.38 18.81
CA LYS A 179 2.76 -10.38 19.23
C LYS A 179 1.36 -9.76 19.13
N ASN A 180 0.42 -10.48 18.53
CA ASN A 180 -1.00 -10.11 18.60
C ASN A 180 -1.51 -10.23 20.05
N GLN A 181 -2.70 -9.72 20.31
CA GLN A 181 -3.25 -9.68 21.66
C GLN A 181 -3.42 -11.09 22.25
N GLN A 182 -3.92 -12.04 21.46
CA GLN A 182 -4.10 -13.43 21.86
C GLN A 182 -2.78 -14.11 22.27
N ALA A 183 -1.72 -13.94 21.45
CA ALA A 183 -0.40 -14.50 21.77
C ALA A 183 0.26 -13.82 22.99
N ARG A 184 -0.11 -12.58 23.29
CA ARG A 184 0.31 -11.89 24.53
C ARG A 184 -0.37 -12.47 25.77
N GLU A 185 -1.67 -12.71 25.69
CA GLU A 185 -2.48 -13.30 26.76
C GLU A 185 -2.01 -14.71 27.07
N GLN A 186 -1.85 -15.56 26.06
CA GLN A 186 -1.30 -16.92 26.22
C GLN A 186 0.09 -16.94 26.89
N THR A 187 0.98 -16.01 26.48
CA THR A 187 2.31 -15.91 27.09
C THR A 187 2.22 -15.44 28.55
N ARG A 188 1.29 -14.53 28.86
CA ARG A 188 1.08 -14.05 30.23
C ARG A 188 0.53 -15.15 31.12
N GLU A 189 -0.40 -15.97 30.64
CA GLU A 189 -0.94 -17.13 31.34
C GLU A 189 0.15 -18.20 31.60
N GLN A 190 1.00 -18.47 30.61
CA GLN A 190 2.10 -19.43 30.76
C GLN A 190 3.20 -18.96 31.71
N LEU A 191 3.44 -17.66 31.82
CA LEU A 191 4.49 -17.11 32.70
C LEU A 191 3.97 -16.58 34.02
N GLY A 192 2.66 -16.37 34.18
CA GLY A 192 2.02 -15.84 35.35
C GLY A 192 1.45 -16.91 36.30
N GLY A 193 1.62 -18.17 35.98
CA GLY A 193 1.15 -19.33 36.78
C GLY A 193 2.13 -19.80 37.86
N HIS A 194 2.85 -18.87 38.49
CA HIS A 194 3.69 -19.16 39.67
C HIS A 194 3.39 -18.16 40.75
#